data_9b0665bbc79d6b48e2be83c668bb3f63
#
_entry.id   9b0665bbc79d6b48e2be83c668bb3f63
#
_cell.length_a   1.000
_cell.length_b   1.000
_cell.length_c   1.000
_cell.angle_alpha   90.00
_cell.angle_beta   90.00
_cell.angle_gamma   90.00
#
_symmetry.space_group_name_H-M   'P 1'
#
loop_
_entity.id
_entity.type
_entity.pdbx_description
1 polymer ?
#
loop_
_entity_poly.entity_id
_entity_poly.type
_entity_poly.pdbx_seq_one_letter_code
_entity_poly.pdbx_strand_id
1 'polypeptide(L)'
;LSDTAIDEQRILTEAAIFADKVAVAEETVRLRSHFEQLKSLLGAEEPSGRKMDFLVQEMNRETNTIGSKASDSQIAYMVVDIKAEIEKIREQIQNIE
;
A
#
# COMPACT_ATOMS: atom_id res chain seq x y z
N LEU A 1 20.78 -20.15 29.39
CA LEU A 1 19.67 -20.20 28.43
C LEU A 1 19.55 -21.60 27.85
N SER A 2 18.37 -22.15 27.89
CA SER A 2 18.10 -23.43 27.25
C SER A 2 17.94 -23.21 25.74
N ASP A 3 18.28 -24.25 24.96
CA ASP A 3 18.07 -24.25 23.52
C ASP A 3 16.61 -24.01 23.16
N THR A 4 15.68 -24.47 24.01
CA THR A 4 14.24 -24.29 23.84
C THR A 4 13.84 -22.80 23.82
N ALA A 5 14.40 -21.97 24.70
CA ALA A 5 14.12 -20.54 24.74
C ALA A 5 14.63 -19.83 23.50
N ILE A 6 15.81 -20.23 23.00
CA ILE A 6 16.38 -19.69 21.76
C ILE A 6 15.49 -20.06 20.56
N ASP A 7 15.02 -21.31 20.52
CA ASP A 7 14.14 -21.78 19.45
C ASP A 7 12.79 -21.05 19.45
N GLU A 8 12.21 -20.80 20.63
CA GLU A 8 10.97 -20.04 20.74
C GLU A 8 11.13 -18.62 20.21
N GLN A 9 12.23 -17.96 20.59
CA GLN A 9 12.51 -16.60 20.12
C GLN A 9 12.67 -16.58 18.61
N ARG A 10 13.36 -17.55 18.05
CA ARG A 10 13.55 -17.68 16.60
C ARG A 10 12.22 -17.89 15.88
N ILE A 11 11.35 -18.74 16.41
CA ILE A 11 10.03 -18.99 15.84
C ILE A 11 9.20 -17.71 15.83
N LEU A 12 9.22 -16.95 16.93
CA LEU A 12 8.49 -15.70 17.03
C LEU A 12 9.00 -14.67 16.00
N THR A 13 10.32 -14.59 15.82
CA THR A 13 10.94 -13.71 14.86
C THR A 13 10.53 -14.08 13.42
N GLU A 14 10.61 -15.38 13.11
CA GLU A 14 10.22 -15.87 11.78
C GLU A 14 8.73 -15.66 11.52
N ALA A 15 7.88 -15.84 12.52
CA ALA A 15 6.45 -15.60 12.40
C ALA A 15 6.15 -14.13 12.12
N ALA A 16 6.87 -13.22 12.80
CA ALA A 16 6.71 -11.78 12.58
C ALA A 16 7.12 -11.38 11.16
N ILE A 17 8.24 -11.91 10.66
CA ILE A 17 8.71 -11.67 9.29
C ILE A 17 7.67 -12.18 8.28
N PHE A 18 7.14 -13.38 8.52
CA PHE A 18 6.12 -13.96 7.66
C PHE A 18 4.85 -13.12 7.64
N ALA A 19 4.41 -12.64 8.80
CA ALA A 19 3.24 -11.78 8.91
C ALA A 19 3.42 -10.49 8.13
N ASP A 20 4.60 -9.88 8.17
CA ASP A 20 4.91 -8.67 7.41
C ASP A 20 4.87 -8.94 5.91
N LYS A 21 5.40 -10.08 5.45
CA LYS A 21 5.34 -10.46 4.03
C LYS A 21 3.91 -10.67 3.55
N VAL A 22 3.08 -11.28 4.38
CA VAL A 22 1.65 -11.47 4.07
C VAL A 22 0.95 -10.13 3.97
N ALA A 23 1.20 -9.22 4.90
CA ALA A 23 0.62 -7.88 4.90
C ALA A 23 1.00 -7.11 3.64
N VAL A 24 2.28 -7.16 3.24
CA VAL A 24 2.75 -6.51 2.00
C VAL A 24 2.04 -7.09 0.78
N ALA A 25 1.91 -8.41 0.71
CA ALA A 25 1.24 -9.07 -0.41
C ALA A 25 -0.24 -8.67 -0.49
N GLU A 26 -0.94 -8.68 0.63
CA GLU A 26 -2.35 -8.29 0.67
C GLU A 26 -2.57 -6.84 0.27
N GLU A 27 -1.76 -5.94 0.81
CA GLU A 27 -1.89 -4.51 0.50
C GLU A 27 -1.50 -4.20 -0.94
N THR A 28 -0.56 -4.96 -1.52
CA THR A 28 -0.20 -4.83 -2.93
C THR A 28 -1.38 -5.20 -3.83
N VAL A 29 -2.08 -6.27 -3.51
CA VAL A 29 -3.27 -6.68 -4.26
C VAL A 29 -4.36 -5.62 -4.16
N ARG A 30 -4.59 -5.08 -2.97
CA ARG A 30 -5.59 -4.02 -2.77
C ARG A 30 -5.22 -2.74 -3.52
N LEU A 31 -3.96 -2.35 -3.45
CA LEU A 31 -3.46 -1.16 -4.15
C LEU A 31 -3.70 -1.29 -5.66
N ARG A 32 -3.39 -2.46 -6.23
CA ARG A 32 -3.63 -2.71 -7.65
C ARG A 32 -5.12 -2.62 -7.99
N SER A 33 -5.96 -3.23 -7.17
CA SER A 33 -7.41 -3.20 -7.36
C SER A 33 -7.95 -1.77 -7.31
N HIS A 34 -7.54 -0.99 -6.33
CA HIS A 34 -7.98 0.39 -6.19
C HIS A 34 -7.47 1.27 -7.34
N PHE A 35 -6.25 1.01 -7.80
CA PHE A 35 -5.70 1.72 -8.96
C PHE A 35 -6.53 1.45 -10.22
N GLU A 36 -6.93 0.19 -10.46
CA GLU A 36 -7.78 -0.15 -11.61
C GLU A 36 -9.16 0.49 -11.49
N GLN A 37 -9.73 0.54 -10.29
CA GLN A 37 -10.99 1.23 -10.06
C GLN A 37 -10.86 2.73 -10.34
N LEU A 38 -9.77 3.34 -9.91
CA LEU A 38 -9.51 4.77 -10.17
C LEU A 38 -9.40 5.04 -11.66
N LYS A 39 -8.67 4.20 -12.39
CA LYS A 39 -8.58 4.31 -13.86
C LYS A 39 -9.96 4.27 -14.52
N SER A 40 -10.79 3.33 -14.07
CA SER A 40 -12.15 3.18 -14.58
C SER A 40 -12.98 4.44 -14.33
N LEU A 41 -12.89 5.02 -13.14
CA LEU A 41 -13.62 6.23 -12.80
C LEU A 41 -13.14 7.45 -13.60
N LEU A 42 -11.83 7.55 -13.84
CA LEU A 42 -11.28 8.66 -14.64
C LEU A 42 -11.75 8.60 -16.10
N GLY A 43 -12.05 7.40 -16.61
CA GLY A 43 -12.57 7.22 -17.96
C GLY A 43 -14.09 7.30 -18.06
N ALA A 44 -14.80 7.48 -16.96
CA ALA A 44 -16.26 7.54 -16.94
C ALA A 44 -16.76 8.88 -17.47
N GLU A 45 -17.97 8.88 -18.05
CA GLU A 45 -18.60 10.10 -18.55
C GLU A 45 -18.90 11.10 -17.42
N GLU A 46 -19.27 10.57 -16.25
CA GLU A 46 -19.54 11.40 -15.08
C GLU A 46 -18.64 10.92 -13.93
N PRO A 47 -17.38 11.37 -13.88
CA PRO A 47 -16.50 10.97 -12.82
C PRO A 47 -16.96 11.51 -11.47
N SER A 48 -16.93 10.64 -10.44
CA SER A 48 -17.29 11.02 -9.08
C SER A 48 -16.03 11.40 -8.30
N GLY A 49 -15.85 12.69 -8.03
CA GLY A 49 -14.72 13.18 -7.25
C GLY A 49 -14.67 12.57 -5.86
N ARG A 50 -15.84 12.35 -5.25
CA ARG A 50 -15.93 11.75 -3.92
C ARG A 50 -15.41 10.31 -3.90
N LYS A 51 -15.80 9.50 -4.90
CA LYS A 51 -15.31 8.13 -5.02
C LYS A 51 -13.82 8.09 -5.30
N MET A 52 -13.35 8.99 -6.17
CA MET A 52 -11.93 9.07 -6.50
C MET A 52 -11.09 9.49 -5.29
N ASP A 53 -11.56 10.45 -4.49
CA ASP A 53 -10.90 10.86 -3.25
C ASP A 53 -10.79 9.69 -2.28
N PHE A 54 -11.85 8.91 -2.13
CA PHE A 54 -11.85 7.72 -1.26
C PHE A 54 -10.78 6.73 -1.73
N LEU A 55 -10.72 6.45 -3.03
CA LEU A 55 -9.74 5.53 -3.58
C LEU A 55 -8.30 6.03 -3.36
N VAL A 56 -8.06 7.33 -3.54
CA VAL A 56 -6.76 7.93 -3.30
C VAL A 56 -6.34 7.77 -1.84
N GLN A 57 -7.27 7.99 -0.89
CA GLN A 57 -6.99 7.80 0.52
C GLN A 57 -6.64 6.34 0.84
N GLU A 58 -7.38 5.38 0.27
CA GLU A 58 -7.09 3.96 0.44
C GLU A 58 -5.75 3.58 -0.16
N MET A 59 -5.43 4.11 -1.34
CA MET A 59 -4.15 3.85 -2.00
C MET A 59 -2.98 4.40 -1.17
N ASN A 60 -3.14 5.57 -0.56
CA ASN A 60 -2.14 6.13 0.35
C ASN A 60 -1.95 5.24 1.57
N ARG A 61 -3.04 4.75 2.16
CA ARG A 61 -2.97 3.85 3.31
C ARG A 61 -2.24 2.56 2.96
N GLU A 62 -2.58 1.97 1.84
CA GLU A 62 -1.97 0.73 1.37
C GLU A 62 -0.48 0.90 1.10
N THR A 63 -0.12 2.01 0.46
CA THR A 63 1.28 2.33 0.18
C THR A 63 2.07 2.54 1.46
N ASN A 64 1.49 3.23 2.45
CA ASN A 64 2.13 3.44 3.74
C ASN A 64 2.34 2.11 4.48
N THR A 65 1.37 1.20 4.42
CA THR A 65 1.50 -0.12 5.05
C THR A 65 2.62 -0.92 4.39
N ILE A 66 2.68 -0.92 3.06
CA ILE A 66 3.77 -1.59 2.33
C ILE A 66 5.12 -1.02 2.76
N GLY A 67 5.24 0.31 2.82
CA GLY A 67 6.48 0.96 3.22
C GLY A 67 6.92 0.66 4.64
N SER A 68 5.96 0.49 5.56
CA SER A 68 6.27 0.22 6.97
C SER A 68 6.59 -1.25 7.24
N LYS A 69 6.04 -2.16 6.44
CA LYS A 69 6.20 -3.61 6.63
C LYS A 69 7.31 -4.23 5.80
N ALA A 70 7.67 -3.61 4.69
CA ALA A 70 8.75 -4.09 3.84
C ALA A 70 10.09 -3.62 4.39
N SER A 71 11.06 -4.55 4.45
CA SER A 71 12.40 -4.26 4.98
C SER A 71 13.44 -4.05 3.87
N ASP A 72 13.00 -3.94 2.63
CA ASP A 72 13.86 -3.77 1.46
C ASP A 72 13.98 -2.29 1.10
N SER A 73 15.21 -1.79 0.96
CA SER A 73 15.46 -0.38 0.62
C SER A 73 14.93 -0.01 -0.78
N GLN A 74 14.95 -0.96 -1.73
CA GLN A 74 14.39 -0.72 -3.06
C GLN A 74 12.89 -0.49 -2.99
N ILE A 75 12.20 -1.26 -2.14
CA ILE A 75 10.77 -1.07 -1.93
C ILE A 75 10.49 0.29 -1.28
N ALA A 76 11.35 0.73 -0.37
CA ALA A 76 11.22 2.06 0.24
C ALA A 76 11.27 3.17 -0.81
N TYR A 77 12.19 3.11 -1.75
CA TYR A 77 12.27 4.07 -2.85
C TYR A 77 11.03 4.02 -3.75
N MET A 78 10.57 2.80 -4.07
CA MET A 78 9.35 2.63 -4.87
C MET A 78 8.13 3.24 -4.18
N VAL A 79 8.03 3.10 -2.86
CA VAL A 79 6.95 3.69 -2.07
C VAL A 79 6.95 5.22 -2.18
N VAL A 80 8.12 5.85 -2.10
CA VAL A 80 8.25 7.30 -2.27
C VAL A 80 7.74 7.72 -3.66
N ASP A 81 8.13 7.00 -4.70
CA ASP A 81 7.70 7.28 -6.06
C ASP A 81 6.20 7.11 -6.23
N ILE A 82 5.63 6.04 -5.69
CA ILE A 82 4.19 5.77 -5.74
C ILE A 82 3.42 6.89 -5.04
N LYS A 83 3.87 7.32 -3.87
CA LYS A 83 3.22 8.40 -3.12
C LYS A 83 3.24 9.71 -3.89
N ALA A 84 4.34 10.01 -4.58
CA ALA A 84 4.44 11.20 -5.41
C ALA A 84 3.43 11.15 -6.56
N GLU A 85 3.28 9.99 -7.21
CA GLU A 85 2.29 9.82 -8.28
C GLU A 85 0.86 9.93 -7.76
N ILE A 86 0.57 9.35 -6.60
CA ILE A 86 -0.76 9.47 -5.97
C ILE A 86 -1.08 10.94 -5.69
N GLU A 87 -0.12 11.72 -5.22
CA GLU A 87 -0.32 13.14 -4.94
C GLU A 87 -0.64 13.93 -6.21
N LYS A 88 0.03 13.62 -7.32
CA LYS A 88 -0.27 14.22 -8.61
C LYS A 88 -1.70 13.91 -9.06
N ILE A 89 -2.12 12.65 -8.87
CA ILE A 89 -3.48 12.22 -9.21
C ILE A 89 -4.50 12.98 -8.34
N ARG A 90 -4.21 13.12 -7.04
CA ARG A 90 -5.08 13.85 -6.11
C ARG A 90 -5.27 15.30 -6.55
N GLU A 91 -4.20 15.95 -6.96
CA GLU A 91 -4.25 17.32 -7.44
C GLU A 91 -5.11 17.44 -8.70
N GLN A 92 -4.99 16.49 -9.63
CA GLN A 92 -5.80 16.47 -10.83
C GLN A 92 -7.28 16.27 -10.53
N ILE A 93 -7.60 15.40 -9.58
CA ILE A 93 -8.98 15.15 -9.14
C ILE A 93 -9.60 16.42 -8.56
N GLN A 94 -8.84 17.15 -7.74
CA GLN A 94 -9.31 18.42 -7.18
C GLN A 94 -9.62 19.44 -8.23
N ASN A 95 -8.89 19.43 -9.35
CA ASN A 95 -9.12 20.35 -10.46
C ASN A 95 -10.34 19.99 -11.30
N ILE A 96 -10.78 18.73 -11.27
CA ILE A 96 -11.99 18.28 -11.97
C ILE A 96 -13.25 18.83 -11.29
N GLU A 97 -13.23 18.95 -9.98
CA GLU A 97 -14.32 19.51 -9.21
C GLU A 97 -14.17 21.01 -9.01
#